data_928dd2c3d9428d108b5a4980e1c4e8f3
#
_entry.id   928dd2c3d9428d108b5a4980e1c4e8f3
#
_cell.length_a   1.000
_cell.length_b   1.000
_cell.length_c   1.000
_cell.angle_alpha   90.00
_cell.angle_beta   90.00
_cell.angle_gamma   90.00
#
_symmetry.space_group_name_H-M   'P 1'
#
loop_
_entity.id
_entity.type
_entity.pdbx_description
1 polymer ?
#
loop_
_entity_poly.entity_id
_entity_poly.type
_entity_poly.pdbx_seq_one_letter_code
_entity_poly.pdbx_strand_id
1 'polypeptide(L)'
;MHRNRLLSKLKEGLIDMDFLTGKKKSMSEKKKQPSDEPFVLWKGDEEDELTLRKGPQHVQAPKMKPPGHAESYNPAEEYLPTEEELKAWEDLDEVDRPYGALVPQKFKNLRTVGAYQHSVKERFERCLDLYLAPRMIKKRLNIDPESLVPKLPSPKDLKPFPNAKCIVYSTATSCKSMVRAISVSPSGEYFASGSEDGYVRVWEVMTGKMVREWGLHKFANVEDSATETVVSSVEWNPNSAHHVLLVGVGKAVVVIRTDTGCRADEELTSALLEVGLKGGGKLNPKAEKACAWERAPGGGEEGGGGGPAIVIKLNSLVKSVRFHKRGDYFVTIASPQSGASSVLIHQLSKGTTQQPFSKSKGEAQTACFHPSKPFLFVASQSYIRVYHLVKQSLVKRLVANVRMISSIDVHHSGDHLVVGTLDRRLLWFDLDLGANPYKTLKYHERAIRGAKFHPRYPLMGSCADDGNVHIFHATVYSDLMRNPLVIPVKVLRGAHEITKKIGVLAMEFHPKQPWVFTAGADGKIWLFQDI
;
A
#
# COMPACT_ATOMS: atom_id res chain seq x y z
N MET A 1 -7.57 -15.07 22.06
CA MET A 1 -6.44 -14.56 22.86
C MET A 1 -5.68 -15.63 23.63
N HIS A 2 -6.34 -16.55 24.34
CA HIS A 2 -5.66 -17.56 25.17
C HIS A 2 -4.79 -18.55 24.36
N ARG A 3 -5.27 -19.00 23.21
CA ARG A 3 -4.55 -19.90 22.29
C ARG A 3 -3.22 -19.30 21.79
N ASN A 4 -3.23 -18.03 21.43
CA ASN A 4 -2.02 -17.36 20.93
C ASN A 4 -0.98 -17.15 22.04
N ARG A 5 -1.42 -16.91 23.29
CA ARG A 5 -0.51 -16.83 24.44
C ARG A 5 0.13 -18.17 24.77
N LEU A 6 -0.61 -19.28 24.62
CA LEU A 6 -0.06 -20.62 24.79
C LEU A 6 0.96 -20.97 23.71
N LEU A 7 0.66 -20.64 22.45
CA LEU A 7 1.59 -20.84 21.33
C LEU A 7 2.85 -19.99 21.46
N SER A 8 2.75 -18.76 21.96
CA SER A 8 3.92 -17.92 22.24
C SER A 8 4.81 -18.56 23.30
N LYS A 9 4.23 -19.00 24.41
CA LYS A 9 4.95 -19.65 25.50
C LYS A 9 5.59 -21.00 25.10
N LEU A 10 4.96 -21.74 24.20
CA LEU A 10 5.53 -22.95 23.61
C LEU A 10 6.74 -22.63 22.71
N LYS A 11 6.64 -21.60 21.89
CA LYS A 11 7.73 -21.15 21.01
C LYS A 11 8.93 -20.58 21.80
N GLU A 12 8.66 -19.96 22.93
CA GLU A 12 9.67 -19.41 23.85
C GLU A 12 10.29 -20.48 24.77
N GLY A 13 9.83 -21.72 24.66
CA GLY A 13 10.30 -22.82 25.48
C GLY A 13 9.93 -22.73 26.98
N LEU A 14 8.99 -21.83 27.30
CA LEU A 14 8.51 -21.64 28.68
C LEU A 14 7.50 -22.71 29.12
N ILE A 15 6.92 -23.43 28.19
CA ILE A 15 6.01 -24.55 28.43
C ILE A 15 6.41 -25.71 27.54
N ASP A 16 6.65 -26.86 28.11
CA ASP A 16 6.91 -28.09 27.38
C ASP A 16 5.59 -28.75 26.97
N MET A 17 5.56 -29.49 25.88
CA MET A 17 4.40 -30.24 25.40
C MET A 17 3.89 -31.24 26.45
N ASP A 18 4.79 -31.83 27.22
CA ASP A 18 4.49 -32.76 28.29
C ASP A 18 3.75 -32.13 29.49
N PHE A 19 3.86 -30.81 29.66
CA PHE A 19 3.10 -30.06 30.64
C PHE A 19 1.60 -29.95 30.25
N LEU A 20 1.31 -29.73 28.98
CA LEU A 20 -0.06 -29.66 28.49
C LEU A 20 -0.79 -31.01 28.54
N THR A 21 -0.05 -32.09 28.45
CA THR A 21 -0.58 -33.47 28.60
C THR A 21 -0.68 -33.92 30.05
N GLY A 22 -0.24 -33.11 31.00
CA GLY A 22 -0.22 -33.45 32.42
C GLY A 22 0.86 -34.46 32.83
N LYS A 23 1.82 -34.78 31.93
CA LYS A 23 2.90 -35.74 32.19
C LYS A 23 4.11 -35.12 32.89
N LYS A 24 4.33 -33.81 32.72
CA LYS A 24 5.47 -33.10 33.36
C LYS A 24 5.03 -31.75 33.94
N LYS A 25 5.76 -31.30 34.95
CA LYS A 25 5.59 -29.95 35.53
C LYS A 25 6.22 -28.89 34.65
N SER A 26 5.74 -27.63 34.76
CA SER A 26 6.31 -26.50 34.00
C SER A 26 7.80 -26.26 34.31
N MET A 27 8.53 -25.72 33.35
CA MET A 27 9.96 -25.40 33.56
C MET A 27 10.17 -24.41 34.71
N SER A 28 9.19 -23.54 34.99
CA SER A 28 9.24 -22.62 36.12
C SER A 28 9.17 -23.35 37.48
N GLU A 29 8.51 -24.52 37.53
CA GLU A 29 8.44 -25.32 38.75
C GLU A 29 9.69 -26.23 38.92
N LYS A 30 10.34 -26.63 37.80
CA LYS A 30 11.60 -27.38 37.84
C LYS A 30 12.75 -26.58 38.46
N LYS A 31 12.75 -25.25 38.31
CA LYS A 31 13.73 -24.34 38.93
C LYS A 31 13.50 -24.13 40.44
N LYS A 32 12.39 -24.63 41.01
CA LYS A 32 12.08 -24.50 42.44
C LYS A 32 12.34 -25.77 43.25
N GLN A 33 12.91 -26.81 42.66
CA GLN A 33 13.45 -27.91 43.48
C GLN A 33 14.69 -27.39 44.19
N PRO A 34 14.77 -27.52 45.51
CA PRO A 34 15.97 -27.12 46.24
C PRO A 34 17.14 -27.93 45.68
N SER A 35 18.07 -27.25 45.04
CA SER A 35 19.37 -27.80 44.78
C SER A 35 20.02 -28.03 46.14
N ASP A 36 20.63 -29.16 46.40
CA ASP A 36 21.43 -29.42 47.59
C ASP A 36 22.68 -28.53 47.70
N GLU A 37 22.79 -27.56 46.81
CA GLU A 37 23.81 -26.52 46.88
C GLU A 37 23.43 -25.50 47.95
N PRO A 38 24.34 -25.12 48.86
CA PRO A 38 24.09 -24.13 49.88
C PRO A 38 23.69 -22.79 49.22
N PHE A 39 22.58 -22.24 49.69
CA PHE A 39 22.11 -20.93 49.25
C PHE A 39 23.16 -19.86 49.57
N VAL A 40 23.83 -19.34 48.55
CA VAL A 40 24.83 -18.29 48.68
C VAL A 40 24.11 -16.96 48.68
N LEU A 41 23.99 -16.36 49.88
CA LEU A 41 23.28 -15.07 50.09
C LEU A 41 23.82 -13.89 49.25
N TRP A 42 25.03 -14.00 48.77
CA TRP A 42 25.78 -12.88 48.15
C TRP A 42 26.02 -13.05 46.64
N LYS A 43 25.45 -14.05 45.97
CA LYS A 43 25.59 -14.21 44.53
C LYS A 43 24.89 -13.14 43.70
N GLY A 44 23.97 -12.37 44.31
CA GLY A 44 23.29 -11.25 43.66
C GLY A 44 24.08 -9.93 43.64
N ASP A 45 24.97 -9.78 44.62
CA ASP A 45 25.65 -8.49 44.82
C ASP A 45 26.77 -8.23 43.79
N GLU A 46 27.34 -9.26 43.17
CA GLU A 46 28.40 -9.08 42.17
C GLU A 46 27.87 -8.56 40.83
N GLU A 47 26.66 -8.96 40.41
CA GLU A 47 26.03 -8.41 39.22
C GLU A 47 25.48 -7.00 39.48
N ASP A 48 24.97 -6.75 40.69
CA ASP A 48 24.51 -5.42 41.11
C ASP A 48 25.67 -4.45 41.33
N GLU A 49 26.83 -4.92 41.87
CA GLU A 49 28.03 -4.08 41.97
C GLU A 49 28.62 -3.71 40.59
N LEU A 50 28.54 -4.59 39.59
CA LEU A 50 28.97 -4.29 38.22
C LEU A 50 28.07 -3.28 37.52
N THR A 51 26.80 -3.25 37.86
CA THR A 51 25.84 -2.23 37.35
C THR A 51 25.95 -0.91 38.11
N LEU A 52 26.26 -0.96 39.42
CA LEU A 52 26.46 0.24 40.24
C LEU A 52 27.78 0.98 39.92
N ARG A 53 28.81 0.30 39.40
CA ARG A 53 30.10 0.92 39.02
C ARG A 53 30.07 1.68 37.71
N LYS A 54 29.01 1.63 36.94
CA LYS A 54 28.92 2.25 35.59
C LYS A 54 28.35 3.68 35.51
N GLY A 55 28.09 4.34 36.59
CA GLY A 55 27.61 5.72 36.59
C GLY A 55 27.78 6.45 37.91
N PRO A 56 27.81 7.78 37.95
CA PRO A 56 27.74 8.51 39.18
C PRO A 56 26.49 8.10 39.94
N GLN A 57 26.63 7.80 41.23
CA GLN A 57 25.48 7.50 42.09
C GLN A 57 24.52 8.70 42.04
N HIS A 58 23.50 8.55 41.23
CA HIS A 58 22.48 9.59 41.10
C HIS A 58 21.50 9.41 42.26
N VAL A 59 21.54 10.30 43.22
CA VAL A 59 20.46 10.42 44.20
C VAL A 59 19.21 10.82 43.46
N GLN A 60 18.28 9.90 43.33
CA GLN A 60 17.02 10.19 42.65
C GLN A 60 16.31 11.32 43.41
N ALA A 61 15.85 12.30 42.64
CA ALA A 61 14.99 13.35 43.21
C ALA A 61 13.77 12.70 43.89
N PRO A 62 13.33 13.22 45.03
CA PRO A 62 12.14 12.72 45.71
C PRO A 62 10.98 12.67 44.71
N LYS A 63 10.29 11.53 44.66
CA LYS A 63 9.13 11.36 43.79
C LYS A 63 8.11 12.46 44.09
N MET A 64 7.68 13.11 43.03
CA MET A 64 6.58 14.11 43.17
C MET A 64 5.37 13.42 43.80
N LYS A 65 4.70 14.11 44.67
CA LYS A 65 3.44 13.62 45.24
C LYS A 65 2.46 13.35 44.08
N PRO A 66 1.69 12.26 44.16
CA PRO A 66 0.66 12.01 43.14
C PRO A 66 -0.29 13.21 43.08
N PRO A 67 -0.80 13.56 41.89
CA PRO A 67 -1.69 14.69 41.71
C PRO A 67 -2.91 14.55 42.63
N GLY A 68 -3.31 15.64 43.27
CA GLY A 68 -4.51 15.71 44.12
C GLY A 68 -5.78 15.57 43.29
N HIS A 69 -6.91 15.35 43.96
CA HIS A 69 -8.20 15.21 43.26
C HIS A 69 -8.56 16.47 42.43
N ALA A 70 -8.18 17.65 42.89
CA ALA A 70 -8.41 18.91 42.15
C ALA A 70 -7.59 19.02 40.87
N GLU A 71 -6.39 18.47 40.83
CA GLU A 71 -5.50 18.50 39.66
C GLU A 71 -6.02 17.61 38.50
N SER A 72 -6.89 16.64 38.81
CA SER A 72 -7.51 15.78 37.79
C SER A 72 -8.48 16.50 36.84
N TYR A 73 -8.99 17.67 37.25
CA TYR A 73 -9.88 18.49 36.42
C TYR A 73 -9.37 19.93 36.22
N ASN A 74 -8.36 20.35 36.97
CA ASN A 74 -7.73 21.67 36.88
C ASN A 74 -6.21 21.50 36.75
N PRO A 75 -5.72 21.14 35.55
CA PRO A 75 -4.29 20.93 35.31
C PRO A 75 -3.50 22.23 35.46
N ALA A 76 -2.21 22.12 35.80
CA ALA A 76 -1.29 23.24 35.82
C ALA A 76 -1.14 23.85 34.40
N GLU A 77 -0.75 25.11 34.32
CA GLU A 77 -0.68 25.86 33.06
C GLU A 77 0.33 25.26 32.06
N GLU A 78 1.35 24.57 32.55
CA GLU A 78 2.37 23.89 31.77
C GLU A 78 1.80 22.76 30.88
N TYR A 79 0.64 22.18 31.24
CA TYR A 79 -0.04 21.12 30.51
C TYR A 79 -1.15 21.61 29.60
N LEU A 80 -1.37 22.92 29.53
CA LEU A 80 -2.38 23.53 28.69
C LEU A 80 -1.73 23.99 27.38
N PRO A 81 -2.39 23.76 26.23
CA PRO A 81 -1.88 24.27 24.96
C PRO A 81 -1.92 25.80 24.91
N THR A 82 -0.93 26.38 24.25
CA THR A 82 -0.88 27.82 23.98
C THR A 82 -1.89 28.19 22.89
N GLU A 83 -2.22 29.47 22.75
CA GLU A 83 -3.15 29.94 21.71
C GLU A 83 -2.66 29.61 20.28
N GLU A 84 -1.33 29.61 20.07
CA GLU A 84 -0.73 29.25 18.78
C GLU A 84 -0.89 27.77 18.48
N GLU A 85 -0.72 26.91 19.48
CA GLU A 85 -0.92 25.48 19.40
C GLU A 85 -2.38 25.13 19.17
N LEU A 86 -3.32 25.85 19.80
CA LEU A 86 -4.76 25.67 19.57
C LEU A 86 -5.15 26.00 18.13
N LYS A 87 -4.67 27.12 17.59
CA LYS A 87 -4.91 27.48 16.17
C LYS A 87 -4.31 26.46 15.21
N ALA A 88 -3.10 26.01 15.50
CA ALA A 88 -2.46 24.95 14.71
C ALA A 88 -3.23 23.62 14.80
N TRP A 89 -3.84 23.33 15.92
CA TRP A 89 -4.67 22.14 16.14
C TRP A 89 -6.02 22.23 15.41
N GLU A 90 -6.66 23.41 15.39
CA GLU A 90 -7.90 23.64 14.63
C GLU A 90 -7.71 23.52 13.12
N ASP A 91 -6.56 23.98 12.62
CA ASP A 91 -6.18 23.88 11.19
C ASP A 91 -5.87 22.45 10.73
N LEU A 92 -5.71 21.49 11.64
CA LEU A 92 -5.43 20.09 11.34
C LEU A 92 -6.70 19.29 11.11
N ASP A 93 -6.61 18.33 10.18
CA ASP A 93 -7.65 17.31 10.01
C ASP A 93 -7.83 16.50 11.31
N GLU A 94 -9.08 16.08 11.58
CA GLU A 94 -9.47 15.41 12.84
C GLU A 94 -8.60 14.18 13.17
N VAL A 95 -8.15 13.45 12.15
CA VAL A 95 -7.30 12.24 12.29
C VAL A 95 -5.83 12.57 12.61
N ASP A 96 -5.38 13.75 12.22
CA ASP A 96 -3.99 14.21 12.44
C ASP A 96 -3.80 15.00 13.75
N ARG A 97 -4.86 15.24 14.51
CA ARG A 97 -4.82 16.02 15.76
C ARG A 97 -4.08 15.27 16.86
N PRO A 98 -3.05 15.88 17.51
CA PRO A 98 -2.22 15.19 18.49
C PRO A 98 -2.97 14.77 19.76
N TYR A 99 -4.00 15.51 20.14
CA TYR A 99 -4.83 15.24 21.33
C TYR A 99 -6.13 14.46 20.98
N GLY A 100 -6.28 13.99 19.77
CA GLY A 100 -7.53 13.38 19.31
C GLY A 100 -8.70 14.39 19.34
N ALA A 101 -9.85 13.95 19.84
CA ALA A 101 -11.03 14.80 19.95
C ALA A 101 -11.08 15.68 21.24
N LEU A 102 -10.14 15.48 22.17
CA LEU A 102 -10.11 16.18 23.44
C LEU A 102 -8.90 17.12 23.53
N VAL A 103 -9.18 18.42 23.69
CA VAL A 103 -8.16 19.43 24.01
C VAL A 103 -8.10 19.61 25.52
N PRO A 104 -6.90 19.54 26.15
CA PRO A 104 -6.76 19.81 27.58
C PRO A 104 -7.21 21.23 27.93
N GLN A 105 -8.08 21.36 28.92
CA GLN A 105 -8.58 22.66 29.43
C GLN A 105 -8.90 22.57 30.90
N LYS A 106 -9.01 23.72 31.56
CA LYS A 106 -9.40 23.82 32.98
C LYS A 106 -10.91 23.66 33.13
N PHE A 107 -11.33 22.78 34.03
CA PHE A 107 -12.73 22.57 34.36
C PHE A 107 -13.03 23.00 35.80
N LYS A 108 -14.27 23.34 36.08
CA LYS A 108 -14.71 23.73 37.44
C LYS A 108 -14.83 22.57 38.40
N ASN A 109 -15.21 21.42 37.89
CA ASN A 109 -15.35 20.18 38.66
C ASN A 109 -15.17 18.94 37.74
N LEU A 110 -14.96 17.79 38.34
CA LEU A 110 -14.71 16.56 37.63
C LEU A 110 -15.86 16.13 36.70
N ARG A 111 -17.11 16.47 37.03
CA ARG A 111 -18.29 16.10 36.22
C ARG A 111 -18.39 16.86 34.90
N THR A 112 -17.72 17.99 34.78
CA THR A 112 -17.71 18.81 33.55
C THR A 112 -16.65 18.37 32.58
N VAL A 113 -15.76 17.44 32.94
CA VAL A 113 -14.72 16.89 32.06
C VAL A 113 -15.37 15.91 31.07
N GLY A 114 -15.37 16.24 29.80
CA GLY A 114 -16.00 15.43 28.75
C GLY A 114 -15.44 14.01 28.62
N ALA A 115 -14.13 13.85 28.77
CA ALA A 115 -13.49 12.54 28.79
C ALA A 115 -13.91 11.68 30.00
N TYR A 116 -14.22 12.30 31.13
CA TYR A 116 -14.72 11.59 32.31
C TYR A 116 -16.10 11.00 32.07
N GLN A 117 -17.02 11.78 31.47
CA GLN A 117 -18.35 11.28 31.14
C GLN A 117 -18.29 10.12 30.15
N HIS A 118 -17.46 10.22 29.14
CA HIS A 118 -17.25 9.15 28.17
C HIS A 118 -16.66 7.89 28.82
N SER A 119 -15.67 8.05 29.68
CA SER A 119 -15.06 6.93 30.41
C SER A 119 -16.04 6.24 31.36
N VAL A 120 -16.93 7.00 32.00
CA VAL A 120 -17.99 6.43 32.86
C VAL A 120 -18.97 5.60 32.03
N LYS A 121 -19.38 6.12 30.86
CA LYS A 121 -20.28 5.40 29.95
C LYS A 121 -19.64 4.10 29.45
N GLU A 122 -18.41 4.17 28.96
CA GLU A 122 -17.66 3.01 28.48
C GLU A 122 -17.48 1.96 29.60
N ARG A 123 -17.15 2.39 30.81
CA ARG A 123 -17.01 1.50 31.95
C ARG A 123 -18.32 0.84 32.34
N PHE A 124 -19.42 1.59 32.29
CA PHE A 124 -20.75 1.04 32.54
C PHE A 124 -21.13 0.01 31.49
N GLU A 125 -20.97 0.29 30.21
CA GLU A 125 -21.24 -0.63 29.10
C GLU A 125 -20.40 -1.90 29.24
N ARG A 126 -19.13 -1.79 29.54
CA ARG A 126 -18.24 -2.93 29.80
C ARG A 126 -18.68 -3.78 31.00
N CYS A 127 -19.10 -3.14 32.08
CA CYS A 127 -19.63 -3.85 33.25
C CYS A 127 -20.94 -4.57 32.92
N LEU A 128 -21.81 -3.94 32.12
CA LEU A 128 -23.07 -4.53 31.68
C LEU A 128 -22.80 -5.75 30.78
N ASP A 129 -21.88 -5.64 29.84
CA ASP A 129 -21.49 -6.75 28.96
C ASP A 129 -20.92 -7.93 29.74
N LEU A 130 -20.08 -7.68 30.74
CA LEU A 130 -19.53 -8.71 31.61
C LEU A 130 -20.61 -9.36 32.48
N TYR A 131 -21.65 -8.62 32.88
CA TYR A 131 -22.77 -9.14 33.67
C TYR A 131 -23.73 -9.97 32.85
N LEU A 132 -24.02 -9.53 31.62
CA LEU A 132 -24.92 -10.22 30.67
C LEU A 132 -24.22 -11.36 29.92
N ALA A 133 -22.88 -11.36 29.84
CA ALA A 133 -22.14 -12.40 29.16
C ALA A 133 -22.43 -13.78 29.77
N PRO A 134 -22.84 -14.77 28.96
CA PRO A 134 -23.11 -16.11 29.46
C PRO A 134 -21.87 -16.69 30.12
N ARG A 135 -21.96 -17.04 31.38
CA ARG A 135 -20.87 -17.69 32.12
C ARG A 135 -20.76 -19.12 31.64
N MET A 136 -19.83 -19.34 30.71
CA MET A 136 -19.51 -20.70 30.29
C MET A 136 -18.71 -21.39 31.40
N ILE A 137 -19.20 -22.56 31.81
CA ILE A 137 -18.46 -23.49 32.66
C ILE A 137 -17.16 -23.79 31.91
N LYS A 138 -16.02 -23.59 32.57
CA LYS A 138 -14.71 -23.94 32.01
C LYS A 138 -14.68 -25.45 31.76
N LYS A 139 -15.08 -25.88 30.58
CA LYS A 139 -14.84 -27.26 30.13
C LYS A 139 -13.32 -27.40 29.91
N ARG A 140 -12.72 -28.42 30.50
CA ARG A 140 -11.38 -28.83 30.14
C ARG A 140 -11.44 -29.25 28.67
N LEU A 141 -10.80 -28.46 27.84
CA LEU A 141 -10.65 -28.78 26.42
C LEU A 141 -9.63 -29.93 26.33
N ASN A 142 -10.11 -31.13 26.06
CA ASN A 142 -9.27 -32.25 25.62
C ASN A 142 -8.82 -31.95 24.18
N ILE A 143 -7.95 -30.97 24.03
CA ILE A 143 -7.35 -30.62 22.75
C ILE A 143 -5.96 -31.25 22.73
N ASP A 144 -5.72 -32.05 21.71
CA ASP A 144 -4.40 -32.56 21.42
C ASP A 144 -3.44 -31.37 21.24
N PRO A 145 -2.33 -31.29 22.02
CA PRO A 145 -1.43 -30.13 21.93
C PRO A 145 -0.84 -29.94 20.53
N GLU A 146 -0.68 -31.00 19.75
CA GLU A 146 -0.25 -30.92 18.34
C GLU A 146 -1.28 -30.23 17.43
N SER A 147 -2.58 -30.29 17.78
CA SER A 147 -3.62 -29.60 17.01
C SER A 147 -3.58 -28.09 17.20
N LEU A 148 -2.91 -27.60 18.26
CA LEU A 148 -2.74 -26.16 18.51
C LEU A 148 -1.61 -25.54 17.64
N VAL A 149 -0.74 -26.36 17.11
CA VAL A 149 0.32 -25.92 16.19
C VAL A 149 -0.31 -25.73 14.81
N PRO A 150 -0.31 -24.51 14.25
CA PRO A 150 -0.84 -24.30 12.92
C PRO A 150 0.01 -25.04 11.89
N LYS A 151 -0.59 -26.03 11.22
CA LYS A 151 0.04 -26.71 10.09
C LYS A 151 -0.01 -25.78 8.89
N LEU A 152 1.15 -25.43 8.35
CA LEU A 152 1.24 -24.67 7.10
C LEU A 152 0.93 -25.63 5.94
N PRO A 153 0.05 -25.26 5.01
CA PRO A 153 -0.19 -26.05 3.81
C PRO A 153 1.11 -26.17 2.99
N SER A 154 1.28 -27.29 2.31
CA SER A 154 2.42 -27.46 1.42
C SER A 154 2.27 -26.57 0.18
N PRO A 155 3.38 -26.12 -0.44
CA PRO A 155 3.28 -25.32 -1.67
C PRO A 155 2.54 -26.03 -2.80
N LYS A 156 2.54 -27.37 -2.82
CA LYS A 156 1.81 -28.16 -3.82
C LYS A 156 0.29 -28.00 -3.69
N ASP A 157 -0.20 -27.88 -2.46
CA ASP A 157 -1.63 -27.73 -2.17
C ASP A 157 -2.14 -26.31 -2.47
N LEU A 158 -1.21 -25.36 -2.67
CA LEU A 158 -1.51 -23.94 -2.93
C LEU A 158 -1.47 -23.58 -4.42
N LYS A 159 -1.34 -24.55 -5.32
CA LYS A 159 -1.46 -24.30 -6.77
C LYS A 159 -2.88 -23.81 -7.13
N PRO A 160 -3.04 -22.98 -8.19
CA PRO A 160 -2.05 -22.57 -9.18
C PRO A 160 -1.26 -21.31 -8.79
N PHE A 161 0.04 -21.28 -9.11
CA PHE A 161 0.89 -20.10 -8.97
C PHE A 161 2.03 -20.12 -10.01
N PRO A 162 2.52 -18.97 -10.50
CA PRO A 162 3.57 -18.92 -11.51
C PRO A 162 4.89 -19.48 -10.97
N ASN A 163 5.48 -20.43 -11.68
CA ASN A 163 6.67 -21.12 -11.25
C ASN A 163 7.81 -21.15 -12.29
N ALA A 164 7.50 -21.03 -13.57
CA ALA A 164 8.46 -21.15 -14.66
C ALA A 164 8.42 -19.98 -15.64
N LYS A 165 9.59 -19.63 -16.21
CA LYS A 165 9.71 -18.67 -17.31
C LYS A 165 9.16 -19.29 -18.58
N CYS A 166 8.25 -18.61 -19.27
CA CYS A 166 7.63 -19.11 -20.49
C CYS A 166 8.04 -18.29 -21.70
N ILE A 167 7.71 -17.01 -21.75
CA ILE A 167 7.89 -16.16 -22.93
C ILE A 167 8.76 -14.95 -22.55
N VAL A 168 9.67 -14.60 -23.47
CA VAL A 168 10.45 -13.35 -23.42
C VAL A 168 9.90 -12.41 -24.47
N TYR A 169 9.55 -11.21 -24.04
CA TYR A 169 9.17 -10.13 -24.93
C TYR A 169 10.37 -9.19 -25.07
N SER A 170 10.97 -9.18 -26.23
CA SER A 170 12.08 -8.31 -26.57
C SER A 170 11.99 -7.87 -28.02
N THR A 171 12.34 -6.65 -28.30
CA THR A 171 12.45 -6.17 -29.67
C THR A 171 13.84 -6.48 -30.22
N ALA A 172 13.91 -7.01 -31.43
CA ALA A 172 15.18 -7.35 -32.08
C ALA A 172 16.10 -6.13 -32.31
N THR A 173 15.50 -4.95 -32.40
CA THR A 173 16.20 -3.67 -32.61
C THR A 173 16.56 -2.96 -31.31
N SER A 174 16.24 -3.56 -30.15
CA SER A 174 16.18 -2.71 -29.05
C SER A 174 17.29 -2.78 -28.11
N CYS A 175 17.33 -1.80 -27.87
CA CYS A 175 17.11 -0.96 -26.73
C CYS A 175 17.49 -1.68 -25.45
N LYS A 176 18.73 -1.45 -25.09
CA LYS A 176 19.24 -1.65 -23.73
C LYS A 176 18.56 -0.70 -22.74
N SER A 177 17.39 -0.12 -23.10
CA SER A 177 16.66 0.81 -22.27
C SER A 177 15.77 0.08 -21.28
N MET A 178 15.73 0.57 -20.05
CA MET A 178 14.97 -0.03 -18.96
C MET A 178 13.47 0.05 -19.22
N VAL A 179 12.73 -1.04 -18.96
CA VAL A 179 11.27 -1.03 -18.95
C VAL A 179 10.77 -0.67 -17.57
N ARG A 180 10.13 0.51 -17.45
CA ARG A 180 9.73 1.07 -16.15
C ARG A 180 8.32 0.73 -15.72
N ALA A 181 7.42 0.52 -16.66
CA ALA A 181 6.00 0.28 -16.37
C ALA A 181 5.43 -0.79 -17.28
N ILE A 182 4.53 -1.61 -16.74
CA ILE A 182 3.74 -2.60 -17.47
C ILE A 182 2.29 -2.46 -17.03
N SER A 183 1.37 -2.68 -17.96
CA SER A 183 -0.05 -2.83 -17.65
C SER A 183 -0.68 -3.83 -18.60
N VAL A 184 -1.50 -4.73 -18.08
CA VAL A 184 -2.17 -5.78 -18.83
C VAL A 184 -3.59 -5.35 -19.18
N SER A 185 -4.07 -5.68 -20.38
CA SER A 185 -5.44 -5.39 -20.79
C SER A 185 -6.46 -6.17 -19.95
N PRO A 186 -7.68 -5.69 -19.75
CA PRO A 186 -8.70 -6.41 -18.98
C PRO A 186 -9.14 -7.72 -19.64
N SER A 187 -8.96 -7.87 -20.96
CA SER A 187 -9.18 -9.13 -21.68
C SER A 187 -8.10 -10.16 -21.35
N GLY A 188 -6.88 -9.72 -21.07
CA GLY A 188 -5.69 -10.54 -20.89
C GLY A 188 -4.98 -10.93 -22.19
N GLU A 189 -5.44 -10.46 -23.33
CA GLU A 189 -4.86 -10.81 -24.64
C GLU A 189 -3.65 -9.93 -24.96
N TYR A 190 -3.65 -8.70 -24.49
CA TYR A 190 -2.60 -7.72 -24.75
C TYR A 190 -2.03 -7.16 -23.46
N PHE A 191 -0.82 -6.67 -23.52
CA PHE A 191 -0.25 -5.82 -22.48
C PHE A 191 0.57 -4.69 -23.07
N ALA A 192 0.69 -3.60 -22.34
CA ALA A 192 1.49 -2.45 -22.71
C ALA A 192 2.72 -2.32 -21.82
N SER A 193 3.84 -1.91 -22.41
CA SER A 193 5.09 -1.64 -21.71
C SER A 193 5.57 -0.22 -22.03
N GLY A 194 6.04 0.48 -20.99
CA GLY A 194 6.64 1.79 -21.10
C GLY A 194 8.13 1.74 -20.76
N SER A 195 8.96 2.25 -21.65
CA SER A 195 10.40 2.21 -21.50
C SER A 195 11.03 3.60 -21.28
N GLU A 196 12.25 3.61 -20.81
CA GLU A 196 13.02 4.83 -20.56
C GLU A 196 13.36 5.59 -21.83
N ASP A 197 13.31 4.91 -22.99
CA ASP A 197 13.51 5.51 -24.31
C ASP A 197 12.33 6.36 -24.81
N GLY A 198 11.26 6.52 -24.02
CA GLY A 198 10.07 7.29 -24.39
C GLY A 198 9.13 6.56 -25.34
N TYR A 199 9.33 5.27 -25.57
CA TYR A 199 8.43 4.44 -26.37
C TYR A 199 7.46 3.65 -25.49
N VAL A 200 6.25 3.52 -26.00
CA VAL A 200 5.22 2.62 -25.47
C VAL A 200 4.94 1.55 -26.50
N ARG A 201 5.01 0.29 -26.07
CA ARG A 201 4.81 -0.87 -26.94
C ARG A 201 3.67 -1.73 -26.44
N VAL A 202 2.84 -2.19 -27.35
CA VAL A 202 1.76 -3.14 -27.07
C VAL A 202 2.12 -4.48 -27.66
N TRP A 203 1.96 -5.50 -26.85
CA TRP A 203 2.35 -6.87 -27.12
C TRP A 203 1.14 -7.79 -27.01
N GLU A 204 1.09 -8.78 -27.86
CA GLU A 204 0.18 -9.91 -27.73
C GLU A 204 0.77 -10.94 -26.75
N VAL A 205 -0.04 -11.34 -25.75
CA VAL A 205 0.45 -12.14 -24.62
C VAL A 205 0.91 -13.53 -25.06
N MET A 206 0.12 -14.22 -25.88
CA MET A 206 0.38 -15.63 -26.22
C MET A 206 1.48 -15.81 -27.25
N THR A 207 1.60 -14.91 -28.22
CA THR A 207 2.55 -15.03 -29.32
C THR A 207 3.88 -14.33 -29.04
N GLY A 208 3.90 -13.40 -28.09
CA GLY A 208 5.08 -12.58 -27.83
C GLY A 208 5.35 -11.51 -28.88
N LYS A 209 4.42 -11.32 -29.84
CA LYS A 209 4.58 -10.38 -30.95
C LYS A 209 4.26 -8.96 -30.51
N MET A 210 5.08 -8.02 -30.93
CA MET A 210 4.78 -6.59 -30.81
C MET A 210 3.73 -6.20 -31.86
N VAL A 211 2.60 -5.68 -31.39
CA VAL A 211 1.47 -5.28 -32.24
C VAL A 211 1.57 -3.81 -32.62
N ARG A 212 1.89 -2.95 -31.66
CA ARG A 212 1.95 -1.50 -31.85
C ARG A 212 3.14 -0.91 -31.07
N GLU A 213 3.66 0.18 -31.62
CA GLU A 213 4.71 0.99 -30.98
C GLU A 213 4.45 2.48 -31.24
N TRP A 214 4.55 3.28 -30.19
CA TRP A 214 4.42 4.74 -30.26
C TRP A 214 5.58 5.43 -29.56
N GLY A 215 6.22 6.36 -30.27
CA GLY A 215 7.23 7.27 -29.72
C GLY A 215 6.57 8.52 -29.16
N LEU A 216 6.68 8.75 -27.87
CA LEU A 216 5.99 9.82 -27.17
C LEU A 216 6.90 11.03 -26.87
N HIS A 217 8.11 11.09 -27.42
CA HIS A 217 9.05 12.18 -27.21
C HIS A 217 8.48 13.56 -27.53
N LYS A 218 7.65 13.65 -28.59
CA LYS A 218 7.01 14.89 -29.04
C LYS A 218 6.05 15.51 -28.03
N PHE A 219 5.54 14.69 -27.09
CA PHE A 219 4.54 15.11 -26.09
C PHE A 219 5.16 15.47 -24.75
N ALA A 220 6.42 15.20 -24.54
CA ALA A 220 7.11 15.42 -23.26
C ALA A 220 7.24 16.90 -22.86
N ASN A 221 6.97 17.84 -23.78
CA ASN A 221 7.01 19.31 -23.55
C ASN A 221 8.32 19.80 -22.90
N VAL A 222 9.44 19.29 -23.35
CA VAL A 222 10.73 19.60 -22.72
C VAL A 222 11.74 20.05 -23.76
N GLU A 223 12.22 21.23 -23.56
CA GLU A 223 13.20 21.83 -24.45
C GLU A 223 14.64 21.35 -24.17
N ASP A 224 14.95 20.74 -23.00
CA ASP A 224 16.36 20.67 -22.57
C ASP A 224 16.88 19.40 -21.87
N SER A 225 16.15 18.29 -21.69
CA SER A 225 16.82 17.12 -21.09
C SER A 225 16.24 15.75 -21.47
N ALA A 226 17.14 14.82 -21.82
CA ALA A 226 16.82 13.42 -22.11
C ALA A 226 16.14 12.68 -20.93
N THR A 227 16.23 13.21 -19.72
CA THR A 227 15.60 12.64 -18.51
C THR A 227 14.10 12.86 -18.44
N GLU A 228 13.56 13.79 -19.20
CA GLU A 228 12.14 14.16 -19.14
C GLU A 228 11.27 13.44 -20.20
N THR A 229 11.88 12.70 -21.11
CA THR A 229 11.17 11.88 -22.11
C THR A 229 10.79 10.48 -21.60
N VAL A 230 11.20 10.14 -20.39
CA VAL A 230 11.00 8.82 -19.79
C VAL A 230 9.51 8.53 -19.56
N VAL A 231 9.04 7.34 -19.95
CA VAL A 231 7.72 6.84 -19.58
C VAL A 231 7.74 6.42 -18.13
N SER A 232 7.06 7.18 -17.27
CA SER A 232 7.02 6.95 -15.83
C SER A 232 5.97 5.92 -15.42
N SER A 233 4.83 5.89 -16.09
CA SER A 233 3.69 5.04 -15.74
C SER A 233 2.87 4.72 -16.99
N VAL A 234 2.38 3.49 -17.04
CA VAL A 234 1.46 3.01 -18.08
C VAL A 234 0.32 2.31 -17.40
N GLU A 235 -0.91 2.60 -17.79
CA GLU A 235 -2.08 1.91 -17.24
C GLU A 235 -3.17 1.73 -18.29
N TRP A 236 -3.65 0.48 -18.42
CA TRP A 236 -4.73 0.13 -19.30
C TRP A 236 -6.07 0.43 -18.63
N ASN A 237 -7.05 0.83 -19.43
CA ASN A 237 -8.41 1.03 -18.91
C ASN A 237 -8.99 -0.30 -18.40
N PRO A 238 -9.44 -0.39 -17.15
CA PRO A 238 -10.01 -1.62 -16.59
C PRO A 238 -11.38 -1.99 -17.19
N ASN A 239 -12.04 -1.06 -17.86
CA ASN A 239 -13.30 -1.34 -18.59
C ASN A 239 -12.98 -1.95 -19.95
N SER A 240 -13.43 -3.17 -20.19
CA SER A 240 -13.22 -3.90 -21.45
C SER A 240 -13.89 -3.27 -22.68
N ALA A 241 -14.89 -2.41 -22.49
CA ALA A 241 -15.57 -1.71 -23.59
C ALA A 241 -14.75 -0.53 -24.17
N HIS A 242 -13.71 -0.08 -23.47
CA HIS A 242 -12.91 1.06 -23.88
C HIS A 242 -11.43 0.68 -23.97
N HIS A 243 -10.91 0.59 -25.17
CA HIS A 243 -9.52 0.25 -25.46
C HIS A 243 -8.62 1.49 -25.39
N VAL A 244 -8.46 2.03 -24.17
CA VAL A 244 -7.69 3.23 -23.87
C VAL A 244 -6.52 2.90 -22.98
N LEU A 245 -5.36 3.45 -23.29
CA LEU A 245 -4.14 3.38 -22.51
C LEU A 245 -3.76 4.77 -22.01
N LEU A 246 -3.52 4.91 -20.72
CA LEU A 246 -2.94 6.13 -20.13
C LEU A 246 -1.43 5.96 -19.99
N VAL A 247 -0.71 6.96 -20.40
CA VAL A 247 0.75 7.00 -20.33
C VAL A 247 1.23 8.30 -19.73
N GLY A 248 1.99 8.21 -18.65
CA GLY A 248 2.68 9.36 -18.06
C GLY A 248 4.07 9.54 -18.69
N VAL A 249 4.30 10.65 -19.37
CA VAL A 249 5.59 11.00 -19.98
C VAL A 249 5.98 12.42 -19.60
N GLY A 250 7.10 12.59 -18.93
CA GLY A 250 7.58 13.92 -18.53
C GLY A 250 6.53 14.73 -17.78
N LYS A 251 6.10 15.86 -18.33
CA LYS A 251 5.07 16.75 -17.78
C LYS A 251 3.68 16.53 -18.42
N ALA A 252 3.49 15.44 -19.16
CA ALA A 252 2.23 15.18 -19.86
C ALA A 252 1.69 13.78 -19.52
N VAL A 253 0.37 13.67 -19.55
CA VAL A 253 -0.34 12.40 -19.60
C VAL A 253 -0.96 12.26 -20.98
N VAL A 254 -0.57 11.22 -21.68
CA VAL A 254 -1.06 10.92 -23.04
C VAL A 254 -2.10 9.83 -22.96
N VAL A 255 -3.26 10.07 -23.52
CA VAL A 255 -4.34 9.12 -23.70
C VAL A 255 -4.22 8.53 -25.09
N ILE A 256 -3.94 7.25 -25.18
CA ILE A 256 -3.72 6.52 -26.44
C ILE A 256 -4.90 5.61 -26.71
N ARG A 257 -5.42 5.65 -27.93
CA ARG A 257 -6.36 4.69 -28.46
C ARG A 257 -5.57 3.50 -29.02
N THR A 258 -5.80 2.31 -28.51
CA THR A 258 -4.96 1.16 -28.85
C THR A 258 -5.43 0.39 -30.09
N ASP A 259 -6.69 0.52 -30.48
CA ASP A 259 -7.34 -0.20 -31.58
C ASP A 259 -7.04 -1.72 -31.55
N THR A 260 -7.18 -2.31 -30.38
CA THR A 260 -7.00 -3.74 -30.14
C THR A 260 -8.33 -4.46 -29.92
N GLY A 261 -9.43 -3.72 -29.97
CA GLY A 261 -10.79 -4.21 -29.78
C GLY A 261 -11.51 -4.58 -31.07
N CYS A 262 -12.78 -4.91 -30.93
CA CYS A 262 -13.66 -5.03 -32.08
C CYS A 262 -14.07 -3.61 -32.57
N ARG A 263 -14.54 -3.53 -33.81
CA ARG A 263 -14.93 -2.25 -34.43
C ARG A 263 -15.96 -1.46 -33.60
N ALA A 264 -16.91 -2.14 -32.97
CA ALA A 264 -17.91 -1.50 -32.11
C ALA A 264 -17.28 -0.87 -30.86
N ASP A 265 -16.31 -1.54 -30.23
CA ASP A 265 -15.59 -1.02 -29.07
C ASP A 265 -14.70 0.17 -29.45
N GLU A 266 -14.15 0.16 -30.65
CA GLU A 266 -13.35 1.27 -31.18
C GLU A 266 -14.20 2.50 -31.46
N GLU A 267 -15.41 2.33 -32.00
CA GLU A 267 -16.38 3.40 -32.21
C GLU A 267 -16.84 3.99 -30.86
N LEU A 268 -17.14 3.16 -29.87
CA LEU A 268 -17.46 3.61 -28.50
C LEU A 268 -16.31 4.36 -27.85
N THR A 269 -15.09 3.88 -28.04
CA THR A 269 -13.89 4.53 -27.50
C THR A 269 -13.64 5.88 -28.14
N SER A 270 -13.78 5.99 -29.47
CA SER A 270 -13.62 7.26 -30.18
C SER A 270 -14.68 8.26 -29.79
N ALA A 271 -15.94 7.84 -29.67
CA ALA A 271 -17.04 8.68 -29.19
C ALA A 271 -16.79 9.22 -27.77
N LEU A 272 -16.33 8.37 -26.86
CA LEU A 272 -15.98 8.77 -25.49
C LEU A 272 -14.88 9.87 -25.49
N LEU A 273 -13.83 9.67 -26.27
CA LEU A 273 -12.70 10.62 -26.34
C LEU A 273 -13.10 11.94 -26.99
N GLU A 274 -13.95 11.92 -28.02
CA GLU A 274 -14.48 13.13 -28.65
C GLU A 274 -15.39 13.94 -27.72
N VAL A 275 -16.26 13.26 -26.96
CA VAL A 275 -17.10 13.92 -25.95
C VAL A 275 -16.21 14.55 -24.86
N GLY A 276 -15.18 13.86 -24.42
CA GLY A 276 -14.20 14.39 -23.48
C GLY A 276 -13.50 15.66 -23.97
N LEU A 277 -13.13 15.70 -25.24
CA LEU A 277 -12.53 16.90 -25.86
C LEU A 277 -13.50 18.06 -26.04
N LYS A 278 -14.76 17.79 -26.44
CA LYS A 278 -15.81 18.81 -26.63
C LYS A 278 -16.35 19.33 -25.30
N GLY A 279 -16.28 18.48 -24.27
CA GLY A 279 -16.83 18.76 -22.94
C GLY A 279 -16.04 19.78 -22.15
N GLY A 280 -15.07 20.52 -22.70
CA GLY A 280 -14.24 21.58 -22.06
C GLY A 280 -14.97 22.31 -20.93
N GLY A 281 -15.52 21.46 -20.02
CA GLY A 281 -16.45 21.79 -18.98
C GLY A 281 -15.84 22.83 -18.09
N LYS A 282 -16.64 23.66 -17.47
CA LYS A 282 -16.27 24.69 -16.49
C LYS A 282 -15.32 24.10 -15.48
N LEU A 283 -14.03 24.11 -15.81
CA LEU A 283 -12.97 23.69 -14.90
C LEU A 283 -13.03 24.60 -13.66
N ASN A 284 -12.80 24.04 -12.51
CA ASN A 284 -12.49 24.85 -11.34
C ASN A 284 -11.32 25.78 -11.70
N PRO A 285 -11.38 27.10 -11.49
CA PRO A 285 -10.34 28.04 -11.90
C PRO A 285 -8.96 27.73 -11.31
N LYS A 286 -8.90 26.91 -10.25
CA LYS A 286 -7.65 26.38 -9.68
C LYS A 286 -7.10 25.19 -10.50
N ALA A 287 -7.95 24.40 -11.10
CA ALA A 287 -7.55 23.25 -11.91
C ALA A 287 -7.11 23.68 -13.33
N GLU A 288 -7.69 24.74 -13.89
CA GLU A 288 -7.25 25.34 -15.15
C GLU A 288 -5.79 25.79 -15.12
N LYS A 289 -5.35 26.29 -13.97
CA LYS A 289 -3.94 26.67 -13.77
C LYS A 289 -3.00 25.46 -13.64
N ALA A 290 -3.52 24.28 -13.34
CA ALA A 290 -2.73 23.09 -13.08
C ALA A 290 -2.55 22.17 -14.29
N CYS A 291 -3.52 22.14 -15.21
CA CYS A 291 -3.47 21.26 -16.38
C CYS A 291 -4.24 21.85 -17.57
N ALA A 292 -3.80 21.50 -18.78
CA ALA A 292 -4.46 21.81 -20.03
C ALA A 292 -4.76 20.52 -20.80
N TRP A 293 -6.00 20.39 -21.30
CA TRP A 293 -6.41 19.29 -22.15
C TRP A 293 -6.30 19.72 -23.60
N GLU A 294 -5.52 18.99 -24.40
CA GLU A 294 -5.30 19.28 -25.81
C GLU A 294 -5.53 18.03 -26.64
N ARG A 295 -5.95 18.21 -27.89
CA ARG A 295 -5.96 17.12 -28.88
C ARG A 295 -4.52 16.80 -29.27
N ALA A 296 -4.17 15.52 -29.34
CA ALA A 296 -2.84 15.12 -29.78
C ALA A 296 -2.60 15.54 -31.23
N PRO A 297 -1.48 16.19 -31.58
CA PRO A 297 -1.12 16.47 -32.95
C PRO A 297 -0.89 15.15 -33.70
N GLY A 298 -1.64 14.94 -34.82
CA GLY A 298 -1.61 13.72 -35.62
C GLY A 298 -2.62 12.65 -35.22
N GLY A 299 -3.46 12.90 -34.23
CA GLY A 299 -4.52 11.99 -33.78
C GLY A 299 -5.87 12.28 -34.47
N GLY A 300 -6.05 11.90 -35.72
CA GLY A 300 -7.35 11.94 -36.36
C GLY A 300 -7.32 12.35 -37.83
N GLU A 301 -7.93 11.56 -38.64
CA GLU A 301 -8.53 11.75 -39.97
C GLU A 301 -7.88 11.02 -41.17
N GLU A 302 -6.61 10.64 -41.16
CA GLU A 302 -6.05 10.07 -42.40
C GLU A 302 -5.42 8.68 -42.31
N GLY A 303 -5.88 7.82 -41.44
CA GLY A 303 -5.39 6.44 -41.41
C GLY A 303 -5.92 5.68 -40.21
N GLY A 304 -6.82 4.76 -40.43
CA GLY A 304 -7.49 3.90 -39.45
C GLY A 304 -6.58 3.09 -38.51
N GLY A 305 -5.66 3.74 -37.84
CA GLY A 305 -4.74 3.16 -36.89
C GLY A 305 -4.75 3.88 -35.54
N GLY A 306 -4.76 3.11 -34.43
CA GLY A 306 -4.69 3.64 -33.08
C GLY A 306 -3.49 4.54 -32.84
N GLY A 307 -3.66 5.46 -31.91
CA GLY A 307 -2.59 6.41 -31.57
C GLY A 307 -2.96 7.37 -30.45
N PRO A 308 -2.06 8.30 -30.14
CA PRO A 308 -2.32 9.36 -29.17
C PRO A 308 -3.54 10.18 -29.58
N ALA A 309 -4.54 10.28 -28.72
CA ALA A 309 -5.79 11.01 -28.98
C ALA A 309 -5.86 12.32 -28.19
N ILE A 310 -5.53 12.26 -26.90
CA ILE A 310 -5.58 13.39 -25.99
C ILE A 310 -4.25 13.52 -25.26
N VAL A 311 -3.81 14.76 -25.07
CA VAL A 311 -2.65 15.11 -24.25
C VAL A 311 -3.09 16.05 -23.15
N ILE A 312 -2.82 15.64 -21.92
CA ILE A 312 -3.07 16.45 -20.73
C ILE A 312 -1.72 16.98 -20.27
N LYS A 313 -1.49 18.26 -20.52
CA LYS A 313 -0.27 18.95 -20.10
C LYS A 313 -0.37 19.35 -18.65
N LEU A 314 0.64 19.03 -17.87
CA LEU A 314 0.77 19.36 -16.46
C LEU A 314 1.96 20.29 -16.23
N ASN A 315 1.92 21.07 -15.17
CA ASN A 315 3.02 21.97 -14.82
C ASN A 315 4.22 21.26 -14.18
N SER A 316 4.07 19.99 -13.81
CA SER A 316 5.08 19.23 -13.07
C SER A 316 5.21 17.80 -13.58
N LEU A 317 6.35 17.16 -13.28
CA LEU A 317 6.67 15.81 -13.74
C LEU A 317 5.68 14.77 -13.18
N VAL A 318 5.15 13.95 -14.07
CA VAL A 318 4.23 12.86 -13.74
C VAL A 318 5.00 11.70 -13.13
N LYS A 319 4.59 11.27 -11.95
CA LYS A 319 5.15 10.10 -11.26
C LYS A 319 4.36 8.83 -11.49
N SER A 320 3.04 8.93 -11.36
CA SER A 320 2.14 7.78 -11.43
C SER A 320 0.79 8.19 -11.96
N VAL A 321 0.18 7.31 -12.74
CA VAL A 321 -1.18 7.44 -13.25
C VAL A 321 -1.92 6.17 -12.89
N ARG A 322 -3.17 6.26 -12.43
CA ARG A 322 -4.00 5.11 -12.05
C ARG A 322 -5.47 5.34 -12.41
N PHE A 323 -6.07 4.33 -13.05
CA PHE A 323 -7.52 4.32 -13.32
C PHE A 323 -8.34 3.96 -12.08
N HIS A 324 -9.54 4.48 -12.05
CA HIS A 324 -10.62 3.94 -11.22
C HIS A 324 -11.23 2.70 -11.91
N LYS A 325 -11.71 1.71 -11.16
CA LYS A 325 -12.26 0.45 -11.67
C LYS A 325 -13.32 0.59 -12.77
N ARG A 326 -14.06 1.70 -12.80
CA ARG A 326 -15.07 1.97 -13.83
C ARG A 326 -14.49 2.47 -15.16
N GLY A 327 -13.21 2.86 -15.20
CA GLY A 327 -12.51 3.30 -16.40
C GLY A 327 -12.80 4.75 -16.84
N ASP A 328 -13.69 5.50 -16.18
CA ASP A 328 -13.99 6.90 -16.52
C ASP A 328 -13.12 7.91 -15.75
N TYR A 329 -12.81 7.59 -14.48
CA TYR A 329 -11.96 8.43 -13.64
C TYR A 329 -10.54 7.88 -13.56
N PHE A 330 -9.57 8.78 -13.50
CA PHE A 330 -8.19 8.42 -13.20
C PHE A 330 -7.52 9.50 -12.36
N VAL A 331 -6.53 9.08 -11.58
CA VAL A 331 -5.72 9.95 -10.74
C VAL A 331 -4.33 10.08 -11.33
N THR A 332 -3.80 11.29 -11.33
CA THR A 332 -2.41 11.58 -11.67
C THR A 332 -1.69 12.13 -10.45
N ILE A 333 -0.48 11.64 -10.24
CA ILE A 333 0.42 12.18 -9.24
C ILE A 333 1.57 12.85 -9.95
N ALA A 334 1.78 14.10 -9.60
CA ALA A 334 2.86 14.90 -10.13
C ALA A 334 3.81 15.33 -9.01
N SER A 335 5.06 15.60 -9.37
CA SER A 335 6.05 16.13 -8.43
C SER A 335 5.62 17.52 -7.95
N PRO A 336 5.64 17.82 -6.64
CA PRO A 336 5.22 19.13 -6.17
C PRO A 336 6.19 20.20 -6.64
N GLN A 337 5.70 21.17 -7.39
CA GLN A 337 6.35 22.46 -7.53
C GLN A 337 5.69 23.43 -6.53
N SER A 338 6.39 24.45 -6.10
CA SER A 338 5.98 25.37 -5.04
C SER A 338 4.49 25.79 -5.15
N GLY A 339 3.66 25.33 -4.21
CA GLY A 339 2.26 25.73 -4.06
C GLY A 339 1.19 24.96 -4.85
N ALA A 340 1.56 23.98 -5.69
CA ALA A 340 0.60 23.17 -6.43
C ALA A 340 0.30 21.84 -5.72
N SER A 341 -0.95 21.38 -5.80
CA SER A 341 -1.33 20.04 -5.32
C SER A 341 -0.71 18.98 -6.21
N SER A 342 -0.10 17.98 -5.58
CA SER A 342 0.53 16.86 -6.30
C SER A 342 -0.47 15.82 -6.81
N VAL A 343 -1.75 15.89 -6.43
CA VAL A 343 -2.78 14.90 -6.77
C VAL A 343 -3.90 15.57 -7.56
N LEU A 344 -4.14 15.07 -8.76
CA LEU A 344 -5.23 15.52 -9.64
C LEU A 344 -6.12 14.33 -10.00
N ILE A 345 -7.42 14.52 -10.01
CA ILE A 345 -8.40 13.54 -10.47
C ILE A 345 -9.01 14.06 -11.77
N HIS A 346 -8.96 13.22 -12.77
CA HIS A 346 -9.48 13.52 -14.10
C HIS A 346 -10.68 12.65 -14.42
N GLN A 347 -11.64 13.20 -15.16
CA GLN A 347 -12.77 12.46 -15.72
C GLN A 347 -12.66 12.44 -17.23
N LEU A 348 -12.56 11.24 -17.81
CA LEU A 348 -12.32 11.06 -19.24
C LEU A 348 -13.52 11.48 -20.08
N SER A 349 -14.73 11.10 -19.68
CA SER A 349 -15.98 11.39 -20.41
C SER A 349 -16.33 12.87 -20.48
N LYS A 350 -15.89 13.69 -19.54
CA LYS A 350 -16.19 15.13 -19.49
C LYS A 350 -15.01 16.03 -19.80
N GLY A 351 -13.80 15.47 -19.92
CA GLY A 351 -12.57 16.25 -20.10
C GLY A 351 -12.30 17.22 -18.94
N THR A 352 -12.73 16.86 -17.72
CA THR A 352 -12.62 17.73 -16.55
C THR A 352 -11.55 17.24 -15.60
N THR A 353 -10.87 18.19 -14.96
CA THR A 353 -9.87 17.92 -13.91
C THR A 353 -10.33 18.55 -12.61
N GLN A 354 -10.17 17.80 -11.54
CA GLN A 354 -10.48 18.23 -10.18
C GLN A 354 -9.22 18.15 -9.31
N GLN A 355 -9.03 19.15 -8.49
CA GLN A 355 -8.02 19.16 -7.45
C GLN A 355 -8.71 18.89 -6.10
N PRO A 356 -8.68 17.62 -5.61
CA PRO A 356 -9.47 17.25 -4.43
C PRO A 356 -8.93 17.87 -3.14
N PHE A 357 -7.64 18.23 -3.12
CA PHE A 357 -6.97 18.71 -1.91
C PHE A 357 -6.36 20.09 -2.14
N SER A 358 -6.64 21.04 -1.25
CA SER A 358 -6.07 22.39 -1.29
C SER A 358 -4.65 22.44 -0.72
N LYS A 359 -4.38 21.64 0.29
CA LYS A 359 -3.06 21.53 0.94
C LYS A 359 -2.74 20.04 1.14
N SER A 360 -1.63 19.55 0.61
CA SER A 360 -1.12 18.21 0.91
C SER A 360 0.15 18.34 1.74
N LYS A 361 0.15 17.77 2.95
CA LYS A 361 1.40 17.65 3.74
C LYS A 361 2.22 16.48 3.19
N GLY A 362 3.42 16.75 2.71
CA GLY A 362 4.35 15.76 2.16
C GLY A 362 4.11 15.45 0.67
N GLU A 363 5.15 14.95 0.05
CA GLU A 363 5.19 14.60 -1.37
C GLU A 363 4.48 13.27 -1.62
N ALA A 364 3.42 13.28 -2.45
CA ALA A 364 2.76 12.06 -2.88
C ALA A 364 3.65 11.26 -3.83
N GLN A 365 3.74 9.95 -3.63
CA GLN A 365 4.52 9.02 -4.45
C GLN A 365 3.62 8.21 -5.37
N THR A 366 2.54 7.67 -4.85
CA THR A 366 1.57 6.87 -5.61
C THR A 366 0.18 7.00 -5.00
N ALA A 367 -0.87 6.80 -5.80
CA ALA A 367 -2.25 6.75 -5.33
C ALA A 367 -2.99 5.58 -5.96
N CYS A 368 -4.02 5.11 -5.29
CA CYS A 368 -4.88 4.03 -5.76
C CYS A 368 -6.32 4.29 -5.31
N PHE A 369 -7.29 4.00 -6.17
CA PHE A 369 -8.70 4.05 -5.80
C PHE A 369 -9.12 2.77 -5.08
N HIS A 370 -10.07 2.90 -4.19
CA HIS A 370 -10.74 1.75 -3.59
C HIS A 370 -11.67 1.09 -4.63
N PRO A 371 -11.72 -0.24 -4.71
CA PRO A 371 -12.46 -0.95 -5.77
C PRO A 371 -13.98 -0.78 -5.70
N SER A 372 -14.57 -0.55 -4.52
CA SER A 372 -16.03 -0.48 -4.33
C SER A 372 -16.51 0.81 -3.64
N LYS A 373 -15.77 1.30 -2.65
CA LYS A 373 -16.13 2.50 -1.85
C LYS A 373 -15.52 3.77 -2.48
N PRO A 374 -16.07 4.96 -2.25
CA PRO A 374 -15.52 6.21 -2.80
C PRO A 374 -14.30 6.71 -1.99
N PHE A 375 -13.31 5.86 -1.81
CA PHE A 375 -12.07 6.20 -1.13
C PHE A 375 -10.90 6.30 -2.10
N LEU A 376 -10.00 7.22 -1.82
CA LEU A 376 -8.71 7.36 -2.50
C LEU A 376 -7.59 7.19 -1.48
N PHE A 377 -6.69 6.27 -1.76
CA PHE A 377 -5.46 6.08 -1.01
C PHE A 377 -4.35 6.91 -1.65
N VAL A 378 -3.73 7.77 -0.89
CA VAL A 378 -2.59 8.57 -1.32
C VAL A 378 -1.40 8.23 -0.44
N ALA A 379 -0.39 7.61 -1.02
CA ALA A 379 0.86 7.31 -0.34
C ALA A 379 1.81 8.50 -0.44
N SER A 380 2.22 9.00 0.70
CA SER A 380 3.36 9.90 0.86
C SER A 380 4.63 9.09 1.09
N GLN A 381 5.72 9.71 1.47
CA GLN A 381 6.98 9.00 1.73
C GLN A 381 6.86 7.96 2.85
N SER A 382 6.23 8.29 3.99
CA SER A 382 6.21 7.47 5.20
C SER A 382 4.83 7.05 5.69
N TYR A 383 3.77 7.58 5.13
CA TYR A 383 2.39 7.30 5.54
C TYR A 383 1.43 7.30 4.36
N ILE A 384 0.27 6.68 4.53
CA ILE A 384 -0.80 6.62 3.54
C ILE A 384 -2.02 7.28 4.12
N ARG A 385 -2.61 8.22 3.39
CA ARG A 385 -3.85 8.89 3.74
C ARG A 385 -4.99 8.30 2.95
N VAL A 386 -6.09 8.04 3.64
CA VAL A 386 -7.34 7.54 3.05
C VAL A 386 -8.36 8.68 3.04
N TYR A 387 -8.69 9.15 1.86
CA TYR A 387 -9.63 10.24 1.67
C TYR A 387 -10.97 9.73 1.18
N HIS A 388 -12.03 10.30 1.71
CA HIS A 388 -13.39 10.08 1.22
C HIS A 388 -13.70 11.12 0.14
N LEU A 389 -13.83 10.70 -1.12
CA LEU A 389 -13.95 11.60 -2.26
C LEU A 389 -15.25 12.42 -2.25
N VAL A 390 -16.38 11.83 -1.81
CA VAL A 390 -17.66 12.53 -1.76
C VAL A 390 -17.71 13.56 -0.63
N LYS A 391 -17.21 13.18 0.56
CA LYS A 391 -17.17 14.07 1.74
C LYS A 391 -15.99 15.04 1.71
N GLN A 392 -15.01 14.80 0.84
CA GLN A 392 -13.75 15.58 0.72
C GLN A 392 -12.99 15.69 2.05
N SER A 393 -13.04 14.64 2.86
CA SER A 393 -12.42 14.58 4.19
C SER A 393 -11.43 13.44 4.31
N LEU A 394 -10.42 13.62 5.14
CA LEU A 394 -9.48 12.57 5.54
C LEU A 394 -10.19 11.62 6.51
N VAL A 395 -10.26 10.34 6.16
CA VAL A 395 -10.92 9.32 6.99
C VAL A 395 -9.92 8.63 7.91
N LYS A 396 -8.75 8.27 7.37
CA LYS A 396 -7.76 7.47 8.10
C LYS A 396 -6.35 7.81 7.62
N ARG A 397 -5.41 7.77 8.55
CA ARG A 397 -3.98 7.84 8.25
C ARG A 397 -3.32 6.53 8.66
N LEU A 398 -2.71 5.84 7.71
CA LEU A 398 -1.98 4.60 7.94
C LEU A 398 -0.49 4.93 8.08
N VAL A 399 0.12 4.48 9.17
CA VAL A 399 1.51 4.73 9.48
C VAL A 399 2.36 3.53 9.06
N ALA A 400 3.19 3.72 8.07
CA ALA A 400 4.02 2.63 7.53
C ALA A 400 5.33 2.43 8.31
N ASN A 401 5.79 3.42 9.06
CA ASN A 401 7.06 3.41 9.79
C ASN A 401 8.26 3.05 8.89
N VAL A 402 8.29 3.63 7.69
CA VAL A 402 9.33 3.43 6.67
C VAL A 402 9.81 4.77 6.13
N ARG A 403 10.99 4.77 5.51
CA ARG A 403 11.56 5.99 4.93
C ARG A 403 10.84 6.40 3.65
N MET A 404 10.55 5.42 2.78
CA MET A 404 9.93 5.71 1.50
C MET A 404 9.07 4.55 1.00
N ILE A 405 7.83 4.86 0.65
CA ILE A 405 6.88 3.96 0.01
C ILE A 405 7.13 4.01 -1.50
N SER A 406 7.23 2.85 -2.14
CA SER A 406 7.42 2.73 -3.60
C SER A 406 6.13 2.42 -4.34
N SER A 407 5.31 1.54 -3.82
CA SER A 407 4.08 1.08 -4.47
C SER A 407 2.99 0.77 -3.46
N ILE A 408 1.74 0.93 -3.88
CA ILE A 408 0.55 0.51 -3.14
C ILE A 408 -0.39 -0.23 -4.06
N ASP A 409 -1.08 -1.21 -3.52
CA ASP A 409 -2.17 -1.89 -4.21
C ASP A 409 -3.24 -2.34 -3.22
N VAL A 410 -4.51 -2.28 -3.65
CA VAL A 410 -5.67 -2.62 -2.82
C VAL A 410 -6.23 -3.96 -3.26
N HIS A 411 -6.48 -4.84 -2.31
CA HIS A 411 -7.13 -6.11 -2.57
C HIS A 411 -8.53 -5.90 -3.15
N HIS A 412 -9.00 -6.83 -3.98
CA HIS A 412 -10.30 -6.72 -4.66
C HIS A 412 -11.52 -6.62 -3.71
N SER A 413 -11.40 -7.12 -2.47
CA SER A 413 -12.41 -6.94 -1.41
C SER A 413 -12.51 -5.48 -0.95
N GLY A 414 -11.39 -4.74 -0.99
CA GLY A 414 -11.28 -3.37 -0.52
C GLY A 414 -10.76 -3.21 0.91
N ASP A 415 -10.69 -4.28 1.69
CA ASP A 415 -10.39 -4.21 3.12
C ASP A 415 -8.89 -4.37 3.44
N HIS A 416 -8.11 -4.81 2.47
CA HIS A 416 -6.67 -5.02 2.62
C HIS A 416 -5.84 -4.22 1.63
N LEU A 417 -4.71 -3.73 2.09
CA LEU A 417 -3.76 -2.95 1.31
C LEU A 417 -2.36 -3.56 1.43
N VAL A 418 -1.69 -3.73 0.30
CA VAL A 418 -0.26 -4.07 0.27
C VAL A 418 0.57 -2.86 -0.09
N VAL A 419 1.70 -2.72 0.56
CA VAL A 419 2.62 -1.59 0.38
C VAL A 419 4.04 -2.10 0.21
N GLY A 420 4.63 -1.78 -0.92
CA GLY A 420 6.06 -1.97 -1.16
C GLY A 420 6.86 -0.78 -0.66
N THR A 421 8.05 -1.02 -0.13
CA THR A 421 8.92 0.03 0.40
C THR A 421 10.35 -0.08 -0.10
N LEU A 422 11.04 1.04 -0.22
CA LEU A 422 12.46 1.06 -0.56
C LEU A 422 13.34 0.52 0.59
N ASP A 423 12.79 0.40 1.81
CA ASP A 423 13.44 -0.17 2.99
C ASP A 423 13.42 -1.71 3.02
N ARG A 424 13.19 -2.37 1.89
CA ARG A 424 13.15 -3.84 1.76
C ARG A 424 12.02 -4.51 2.55
N ARG A 425 10.98 -3.76 2.92
CA ARG A 425 9.82 -4.25 3.67
C ARG A 425 8.59 -4.27 2.79
N LEU A 426 7.87 -5.36 2.84
CA LEU A 426 6.53 -5.49 2.29
C LEU A 426 5.56 -5.43 3.45
N LEU A 427 4.67 -4.46 3.45
CA LEU A 427 3.71 -4.21 4.52
C LEU A 427 2.32 -4.63 4.06
N TRP A 428 1.61 -5.31 4.93
CA TRP A 428 0.21 -5.64 4.75
C TRP A 428 -0.61 -4.90 5.79
N PHE A 429 -1.53 -4.08 5.34
CA PHE A 429 -2.49 -3.38 6.18
C PHE A 429 -3.85 -4.04 6.06
N ASP A 430 -4.51 -4.15 7.19
CA ASP A 430 -5.92 -4.40 7.30
C ASP A 430 -6.59 -3.08 7.69
N LEU A 431 -7.50 -2.60 6.84
CA LEU A 431 -8.09 -1.28 6.99
C LEU A 431 -9.06 -1.21 8.17
N ASP A 432 -9.63 -2.32 8.59
CA ASP A 432 -10.58 -2.37 9.70
C ASP A 432 -9.87 -2.48 11.06
N LEU A 433 -8.71 -3.17 11.11
CA LEU A 433 -8.00 -3.40 12.37
C LEU A 433 -7.29 -2.17 12.95
N GLY A 434 -6.68 -1.33 12.12
CA GLY A 434 -5.93 -0.23 12.68
C GLY A 434 -5.16 0.62 11.67
N ALA A 435 -4.35 1.54 12.21
CA ALA A 435 -3.48 2.43 11.44
C ALA A 435 -2.09 1.84 11.16
N ASN A 436 -1.69 0.84 11.93
CA ASN A 436 -0.38 0.18 11.80
C ASN A 436 -0.48 -1.04 10.87
N PRO A 437 0.63 -1.46 10.23
CA PRO A 437 0.63 -2.65 9.39
C PRO A 437 0.32 -3.91 10.21
N TYR A 438 -0.60 -4.72 9.69
CA TYR A 438 -0.96 -6.02 10.26
C TYR A 438 0.20 -7.01 10.20
N LYS A 439 0.91 -7.06 9.05
CA LYS A 439 2.12 -7.87 8.86
C LYS A 439 3.20 -7.06 8.16
N THR A 440 4.45 -7.29 8.57
CA THR A 440 5.65 -6.77 7.91
C THR A 440 6.51 -7.94 7.46
N LEU A 441 6.69 -8.06 6.15
CA LEU A 441 7.45 -9.13 5.52
C LEU A 441 8.80 -8.59 5.03
N LYS A 442 9.89 -9.31 5.34
CA LYS A 442 11.27 -8.94 4.98
C LYS A 442 11.91 -10.10 4.23
N TYR A 443 11.54 -10.29 2.98
CA TYR A 443 12.07 -11.37 2.15
C TYR A 443 13.08 -10.87 1.10
N HIS A 444 12.98 -9.61 0.70
CA HIS A 444 13.88 -9.00 -0.27
C HIS A 444 15.15 -8.45 0.38
N GLU A 445 16.28 -8.58 -0.34
CA GLU A 445 17.56 -8.05 0.07
C GLU A 445 17.76 -6.58 -0.32
N ARG A 446 17.03 -6.12 -1.35
CA ARG A 446 17.08 -4.75 -1.87
C ARG A 446 15.71 -4.09 -1.89
N ALA A 447 15.69 -2.85 -2.37
CA ALA A 447 14.47 -2.03 -2.42
C ALA A 447 13.36 -2.71 -3.24
N ILE A 448 12.14 -2.74 -2.69
CA ILE A 448 10.96 -3.25 -3.38
C ILE A 448 10.45 -2.13 -4.29
N ARG A 449 10.25 -2.45 -5.58
CA ARG A 449 9.72 -1.51 -6.58
C ARG A 449 8.23 -1.64 -6.80
N GLY A 450 7.72 -2.87 -6.83
CA GLY A 450 6.32 -3.17 -7.06
C GLY A 450 5.79 -4.20 -6.08
N ALA A 451 4.54 -4.03 -5.69
CA ALA A 451 3.76 -5.02 -4.95
C ALA A 451 2.33 -4.96 -5.48
N LYS A 452 1.78 -6.11 -5.82
CA LYS A 452 0.46 -6.24 -6.46
C LYS A 452 -0.29 -7.45 -5.93
N PHE A 453 -1.63 -7.31 -5.87
CA PHE A 453 -2.55 -8.43 -5.69
C PHE A 453 -3.01 -8.98 -7.03
N HIS A 454 -3.29 -10.26 -7.07
CA HIS A 454 -3.98 -10.84 -8.21
C HIS A 454 -5.49 -10.54 -8.10
N PRO A 455 -6.17 -10.11 -9.20
CA PRO A 455 -7.57 -9.73 -9.13
C PRO A 455 -8.55 -10.88 -8.85
N ARG A 456 -8.18 -12.13 -9.13
CA ARG A 456 -9.06 -13.31 -8.98
C ARG A 456 -8.51 -14.39 -8.06
N TYR A 457 -7.22 -14.69 -8.16
CA TYR A 457 -6.58 -15.74 -7.37
C TYR A 457 -6.07 -15.18 -6.03
N PRO A 458 -5.96 -15.98 -4.99
CA PRO A 458 -5.41 -15.58 -3.72
C PRO A 458 -3.87 -15.47 -3.79
N LEU A 459 -3.39 -14.69 -4.75
CA LEU A 459 -1.97 -14.48 -5.01
C LEU A 459 -1.60 -13.02 -4.77
N MET A 460 -0.42 -12.83 -4.25
CA MET A 460 0.23 -11.53 -4.11
C MET A 460 1.68 -11.68 -4.58
N GLY A 461 2.17 -10.68 -5.25
CA GLY A 461 3.56 -10.66 -5.68
C GLY A 461 4.29 -9.41 -5.27
N SER A 462 5.60 -9.52 -5.14
CA SER A 462 6.49 -8.37 -4.94
C SER A 462 7.74 -8.52 -5.78
N CYS A 463 8.19 -7.41 -6.35
CA CYS A 463 9.41 -7.33 -7.14
C CYS A 463 10.38 -6.30 -6.55
N ALA A 464 11.68 -6.57 -6.69
CA ALA A 464 12.71 -5.71 -6.09
C ALA A 464 13.97 -5.58 -6.95
N ASP A 465 14.83 -4.67 -6.52
CA ASP A 465 16.14 -4.41 -7.15
C ASP A 465 17.15 -5.56 -6.96
N ASP A 466 16.80 -6.63 -6.25
CA ASP A 466 17.59 -7.85 -6.13
C ASP A 466 17.47 -8.79 -7.36
N GLY A 467 16.65 -8.42 -8.35
CA GLY A 467 16.40 -9.23 -9.54
C GLY A 467 15.44 -10.39 -9.30
N ASN A 468 14.88 -10.50 -8.10
CA ASN A 468 13.97 -11.56 -7.71
C ASN A 468 12.52 -11.07 -7.64
N VAL A 469 11.60 -12.00 -7.86
CA VAL A 469 10.17 -11.79 -7.66
C VAL A 469 9.68 -12.84 -6.66
N HIS A 470 9.04 -12.39 -5.61
CA HIS A 470 8.44 -13.25 -4.61
C HIS A 470 6.94 -13.36 -4.84
N ILE A 471 6.46 -14.59 -4.90
CA ILE A 471 5.03 -14.90 -5.01
C ILE A 471 4.57 -15.47 -3.67
N PHE A 472 3.47 -14.93 -3.17
CA PHE A 472 2.83 -15.30 -1.93
C PHE A 472 1.42 -15.80 -2.19
N HIS A 473 1.01 -16.80 -1.48
CA HIS A 473 -0.39 -17.14 -1.34
C HIS A 473 -1.00 -16.25 -0.26
N ALA A 474 -1.99 -15.46 -0.64
CA ALA A 474 -2.56 -14.39 0.16
C ALA A 474 -4.08 -14.56 0.25
N THR A 475 -4.52 -15.53 1.05
CA THR A 475 -5.95 -15.81 1.22
C THR A 475 -6.55 -14.85 2.22
N VAL A 476 -7.56 -14.12 1.78
CA VAL A 476 -8.42 -13.28 2.63
C VAL A 476 -9.74 -14.01 2.82
N TYR A 477 -10.13 -14.17 4.07
CA TYR A 477 -11.40 -14.81 4.42
C TYR A 477 -12.48 -13.76 4.60
N SER A 478 -13.70 -14.06 4.17
CA SER A 478 -14.88 -13.21 4.43
C SER A 478 -15.31 -13.23 5.90
N ASP A 479 -14.84 -14.21 6.66
CA ASP A 479 -15.07 -14.31 8.10
C ASP A 479 -14.08 -13.44 8.87
N LEU A 480 -14.57 -12.43 9.56
CA LEU A 480 -13.78 -11.50 10.39
C LEU A 480 -13.02 -12.19 11.54
N MET A 481 -13.45 -13.38 11.93
CA MET A 481 -12.78 -14.16 12.98
C MET A 481 -11.54 -14.89 12.47
N ARG A 482 -11.35 -14.99 11.16
CA ARG A 482 -10.20 -15.65 10.56
C ARG A 482 -9.20 -14.62 10.05
N ASN A 483 -7.98 -14.74 10.53
CA ASN A 483 -6.88 -13.88 10.07
C ASN A 483 -6.48 -14.23 8.63
N PRO A 484 -6.16 -13.25 7.77
CA PRO A 484 -5.65 -13.50 6.44
C PRO A 484 -4.36 -14.33 6.48
N LEU A 485 -4.31 -15.34 5.60
CA LEU A 485 -3.18 -16.25 5.50
C LEU A 485 -2.22 -15.74 4.42
N VAL A 486 -0.99 -15.42 4.80
CA VAL A 486 0.07 -15.00 3.88
C VAL A 486 1.24 -15.95 3.99
N ILE A 487 1.49 -16.72 2.93
CA ILE A 487 2.55 -17.74 2.86
C ILE A 487 3.40 -17.46 1.62
N PRO A 488 4.74 -17.40 1.73
CA PRO A 488 5.61 -17.38 0.58
C PRO A 488 5.54 -18.74 -0.13
N VAL A 489 5.20 -18.74 -1.41
CA VAL A 489 5.03 -19.96 -2.20
C VAL A 489 6.21 -20.20 -3.11
N LYS A 490 6.63 -19.16 -3.83
CA LYS A 490 7.70 -19.28 -4.81
C LYS A 490 8.56 -18.01 -4.85
N VAL A 491 9.85 -18.23 -5.00
CA VAL A 491 10.81 -17.17 -5.34
C VAL A 491 11.28 -17.41 -6.76
N LEU A 492 10.97 -16.49 -7.65
CA LEU A 492 11.45 -16.48 -9.02
C LEU A 492 12.82 -15.79 -9.03
N ARG A 493 13.87 -16.60 -8.80
CA ARG A 493 15.26 -16.11 -8.68
C ARG A 493 15.82 -15.77 -10.04
N GLY A 494 16.58 -14.66 -10.10
CA GLY A 494 17.23 -14.21 -11.33
C GLY A 494 16.20 -13.98 -12.44
N ALA A 495 15.03 -13.41 -12.09
CA ALA A 495 14.02 -13.07 -13.08
C ALA A 495 14.61 -12.14 -14.13
N HIS A 496 15.39 -11.16 -13.69
CA HIS A 496 16.09 -10.20 -14.54
C HIS A 496 17.55 -10.00 -14.11
N GLU A 497 18.38 -9.59 -15.06
CA GLU A 497 19.75 -9.21 -14.80
C GLU A 497 19.81 -7.86 -14.10
N ILE A 498 20.70 -7.72 -13.13
CA ILE A 498 20.86 -6.47 -12.36
C ILE A 498 21.73 -5.51 -13.18
N THR A 499 21.12 -4.43 -13.66
CA THR A 499 21.81 -3.34 -14.36
C THR A 499 21.81 -2.08 -13.49
N LYS A 500 22.96 -1.42 -13.35
CA LYS A 500 23.10 -0.17 -12.53
C LYS A 500 22.53 -0.29 -11.10
N LYS A 501 22.64 -1.47 -10.47
CA LYS A 501 22.09 -1.82 -9.15
C LYS A 501 20.56 -1.93 -9.08
N ILE A 502 19.87 -1.92 -10.20
CA ILE A 502 18.42 -2.05 -10.36
C ILE A 502 18.12 -3.40 -11.02
N GLY A 503 17.14 -4.12 -10.54
CA GLY A 503 16.73 -5.41 -11.09
C GLY A 503 15.35 -5.34 -11.73
N VAL A 504 14.29 -5.71 -11.00
CA VAL A 504 12.91 -5.72 -11.50
C VAL A 504 12.24 -4.40 -11.16
N LEU A 505 11.78 -3.68 -12.17
CA LEU A 505 11.17 -2.35 -12.01
C LEU A 505 9.64 -2.41 -11.88
N ALA A 506 8.99 -3.27 -12.63
CA ALA A 506 7.54 -3.42 -12.62
C ALA A 506 7.12 -4.89 -12.67
N MET A 507 5.97 -5.14 -12.08
CA MET A 507 5.33 -6.44 -12.06
C MET A 507 3.82 -6.24 -12.19
N GLU A 508 3.17 -7.10 -12.99
CA GLU A 508 1.73 -7.09 -13.15
C GLU A 508 1.21 -8.52 -13.27
N PHE A 509 0.03 -8.80 -12.70
CA PHE A 509 -0.63 -10.07 -12.85
C PHE A 509 -1.54 -10.09 -14.08
N HIS A 510 -1.70 -11.25 -14.68
CA HIS A 510 -2.70 -11.46 -15.71
C HIS A 510 -4.10 -11.46 -15.06
N PRO A 511 -5.11 -10.76 -15.64
CA PRO A 511 -6.42 -10.58 -14.99
C PRO A 511 -7.22 -11.86 -14.80
N LYS A 512 -7.01 -12.88 -15.65
CA LYS A 512 -7.80 -14.12 -15.66
C LYS A 512 -7.02 -15.37 -15.26
N GLN A 513 -5.71 -15.40 -15.50
CA GLN A 513 -4.84 -16.56 -15.30
C GLN A 513 -3.83 -16.31 -14.18
N PRO A 514 -3.31 -17.32 -13.50
CA PRO A 514 -2.32 -17.17 -12.44
C PRO A 514 -0.91 -16.90 -13.00
N TRP A 515 -0.80 -15.97 -13.93
CA TRP A 515 0.44 -15.59 -14.61
C TRP A 515 0.96 -14.25 -14.14
N VAL A 516 2.26 -14.07 -14.23
CA VAL A 516 2.94 -12.83 -13.84
C VAL A 516 3.82 -12.32 -14.96
N PHE A 517 3.67 -11.06 -15.29
CA PHE A 517 4.59 -10.30 -16.13
C PHE A 517 5.57 -9.55 -15.26
N THR A 518 6.81 -9.53 -15.65
CA THR A 518 7.86 -8.78 -14.98
C THR A 518 8.67 -7.98 -15.99
N ALA A 519 8.99 -6.74 -15.67
CA ALA A 519 9.87 -5.89 -16.46
C ALA A 519 11.10 -5.51 -15.69
N GLY A 520 12.24 -5.60 -16.35
CA GLY A 520 13.53 -5.36 -15.74
C GLY A 520 14.30 -4.18 -16.30
N ALA A 521 15.34 -3.86 -15.58
CA ALA A 521 16.35 -2.88 -16.02
C ALA A 521 17.21 -3.39 -17.18
N ASP A 522 17.12 -4.67 -17.51
CA ASP A 522 17.77 -5.33 -18.66
C ASP A 522 17.03 -5.10 -20.00
N GLY A 523 15.92 -4.37 -19.98
CA GLY A 523 15.09 -4.10 -21.15
C GLY A 523 14.22 -5.28 -21.61
N LYS A 524 14.24 -6.39 -20.89
CA LYS A 524 13.44 -7.57 -21.18
C LYS A 524 12.15 -7.58 -20.36
N ILE A 525 11.13 -8.24 -20.89
CA ILE A 525 9.90 -8.53 -20.18
C ILE A 525 9.72 -10.04 -20.19
N TRP A 526 9.42 -10.64 -19.06
CA TRP A 526 9.20 -12.06 -18.89
C TRP A 526 7.76 -12.37 -18.48
N LEU A 527 7.22 -13.43 -19.06
CA LEU A 527 6.01 -14.08 -18.60
C LEU A 527 6.37 -15.33 -17.81
N PHE A 528 5.84 -15.44 -16.60
CA PHE A 528 5.90 -16.64 -15.77
C PHE A 528 4.52 -17.28 -15.69
N GLN A 529 4.49 -18.60 -15.87
CA GLN A 529 3.28 -19.40 -15.85
C GLN A 529 3.39 -20.53 -14.83
N ASP A 530 2.27 -21.14 -14.48
CA ASP A 530 2.23 -22.41 -13.75
C ASP A 530 2.32 -23.54 -14.76
N ILE A 531 3.37 -24.33 -14.63
CA ILE A 531 3.64 -25.50 -15.47
C ILE A 531 3.62 -26.75 -14.60
#